data_4f59df0063088033d21cc285fc11a2d4
#
_entry.id   4f59df0063088033d21cc285fc11a2d4
#
_cell.length_a   1.000
_cell.length_b   1.000
_cell.length_c   1.000
_cell.angle_alpha   90.00
_cell.angle_beta   90.00
_cell.angle_gamma   90.00
#
_symmetry.space_group_name_H-M   'P 1'
#
loop_
_entity.id
_entity.type
_entity.pdbx_description
1 polymer ?
#
loop_
_entity_poly.entity_id
_entity_poly.type
_entity_poly.pdbx_seq_one_letter_code
_entity_poly.pdbx_strand_id
1 'polypeptide(L)'
;MKQRTGWVMVLACGIGVFASGAAAAQAEYAIRWDPSQGGPKTAAEALARLAPGDNDIETDLFRVRYASEVKAPTDVVGARAILRERERTSKARHELTYKLRSNSPLPSVPSFAGAQCPAGPLLGPKDETKDEIDMSFTGAADPVRAFSRSCTVQSTSAPPPVPEALQARFAACESTTRRLGLKRRGNLRVEEWRLPGGRIAIEASRTGPDTPKALKAFRREVVEPLTTGSNAIRPLSRSKTDLGSDCGT
;
A
#
# COMPACT_ATOMS: atom_id res chain seq x y z
N MET A 1 -38.22 60.11 -39.24
CA MET A 1 -37.54 60.07 -37.93
C MET A 1 -37.89 58.76 -37.26
N LYS A 2 -36.95 57.79 -37.21
CA LYS A 2 -37.12 56.47 -36.51
C LYS A 2 -36.10 56.43 -35.36
N GLN A 3 -36.58 56.46 -34.14
CA GLN A 3 -35.76 56.27 -32.93
C GLN A 3 -35.39 54.78 -32.79
N ARG A 4 -34.08 54.50 -32.68
CA ARG A 4 -33.56 53.16 -32.34
C ARG A 4 -33.29 53.14 -30.83
N THR A 5 -34.04 52.32 -30.11
CA THR A 5 -33.84 52.00 -28.69
C THR A 5 -32.75 50.94 -28.58
N GLY A 6 -31.58 51.28 -28.03
CA GLY A 6 -30.50 50.34 -27.75
C GLY A 6 -30.75 49.63 -26.43
N TRP A 7 -30.71 48.27 -26.45
CA TRP A 7 -30.72 47.44 -25.26
C TRP A 7 -29.28 47.21 -24.76
N VAL A 8 -28.99 47.64 -23.56
CA VAL A 8 -27.72 47.32 -22.88
C VAL A 8 -27.88 46.02 -22.17
N MET A 9 -27.13 45.02 -22.63
CA MET A 9 -27.08 43.69 -22.00
C MET A 9 -26.00 43.74 -20.92
N VAL A 10 -26.38 43.72 -19.63
CA VAL A 10 -25.48 43.59 -18.50
C VAL A 10 -25.12 42.11 -18.32
N LEU A 11 -23.89 41.75 -18.67
CA LEU A 11 -23.33 40.44 -18.37
C LEU A 11 -22.95 40.41 -16.87
N ALA A 12 -23.72 39.69 -16.06
CA ALA A 12 -23.34 39.36 -14.68
C ALA A 12 -22.31 38.21 -14.70
N CYS A 13 -21.01 38.52 -14.52
CA CYS A 13 -19.98 37.54 -14.27
C CYS A 13 -20.20 36.92 -12.86
N GLY A 14 -20.85 35.77 -12.82
CA GLY A 14 -20.91 34.96 -11.61
C GLY A 14 -19.54 34.35 -11.34
N ILE A 15 -18.84 34.82 -10.28
CA ILE A 15 -17.63 34.20 -9.75
C ILE A 15 -18.05 32.92 -9.04
N GLY A 16 -17.99 31.82 -9.76
CA GLY A 16 -18.14 30.49 -9.16
C GLY A 16 -16.96 30.19 -8.25
N VAL A 17 -17.15 30.30 -6.94
CA VAL A 17 -16.20 29.80 -5.95
C VAL A 17 -16.22 28.26 -6.04
N PHE A 18 -15.28 27.68 -6.79
CA PHE A 18 -15.02 26.26 -6.74
C PHE A 18 -14.39 25.98 -5.37
N ALA A 19 -15.20 25.49 -4.43
CA ALA A 19 -14.68 24.88 -3.22
C ALA A 19 -13.88 23.62 -3.65
N SER A 20 -12.57 23.76 -3.73
CA SER A 20 -11.65 22.61 -3.88
C SER A 20 -11.77 21.77 -2.62
N GLY A 21 -12.69 20.79 -2.64
CA GLY A 21 -12.75 19.79 -1.60
C GLY A 21 -11.40 19.07 -1.56
N ALA A 22 -10.64 19.23 -0.48
CA ALA A 22 -9.41 18.48 -0.28
C ALA A 22 -9.75 16.99 -0.42
N ALA A 23 -9.13 16.30 -1.38
CA ALA A 23 -9.30 14.87 -1.55
C ALA A 23 -8.84 14.21 -0.24
N ALA A 24 -9.69 13.33 0.32
CA ALA A 24 -9.34 12.61 1.54
C ALA A 24 -8.04 11.82 1.30
N ALA A 25 -7.15 11.85 2.29
CA ALA A 25 -5.91 11.08 2.23
C ALA A 25 -6.21 9.60 1.95
N GLN A 26 -5.33 8.95 1.21
CA GLN A 26 -5.50 7.54 0.89
C GLN A 26 -5.01 6.68 2.05
N ALA A 27 -5.80 5.67 2.43
CA ALA A 27 -5.43 4.71 3.46
C ALA A 27 -5.38 3.28 2.88
N GLU A 28 -4.41 2.49 3.35
CA GLU A 28 -4.39 1.03 3.20
C GLU A 28 -4.88 0.39 4.50
N TYR A 29 -6.04 -0.23 4.47
CA TYR A 29 -6.59 -1.03 5.57
C TYR A 29 -6.11 -2.46 5.42
N ALA A 30 -5.53 -3.04 6.48
CA ALA A 30 -4.98 -4.39 6.41
C ALA A 30 -5.12 -5.16 7.72
N ILE A 31 -5.35 -6.47 7.60
CA ILE A 31 -5.29 -7.43 8.69
C ILE A 31 -4.44 -8.61 8.27
N ARG A 32 -3.54 -9.08 9.15
CA ARG A 32 -2.57 -10.15 8.88
C ARG A 32 -2.69 -11.24 9.90
N TRP A 33 -2.39 -12.47 9.50
CA TRP A 33 -2.35 -13.62 10.40
C TRP A 33 -1.36 -14.68 9.96
N ASP A 34 -0.98 -15.52 10.92
CA ASP A 34 -0.25 -16.77 10.70
C ASP A 34 -1.28 -17.89 10.56
N PRO A 35 -1.38 -18.56 9.39
CA PRO A 35 -2.35 -19.62 9.17
C PRO A 35 -2.12 -20.85 10.04
N SER A 36 -0.93 -21.04 10.61
CA SER A 36 -0.68 -22.13 11.57
C SER A 36 -1.44 -21.94 12.88
N GLN A 37 -1.76 -20.70 13.24
CA GLN A 37 -2.44 -20.33 14.48
C GLN A 37 -3.97 -20.20 14.35
N GLY A 38 -4.54 -20.52 13.19
CA GLY A 38 -5.99 -20.44 12.94
C GLY A 38 -6.34 -19.68 11.66
N GLY A 39 -7.63 -19.68 11.33
CA GLY A 39 -8.15 -19.01 10.15
C GLY A 39 -7.89 -19.74 8.84
N PRO A 40 -8.20 -19.08 7.70
CA PRO A 40 -7.92 -19.60 6.36
C PRO A 40 -6.43 -19.90 6.19
N LYS A 41 -6.14 -21.04 5.53
CA LYS A 41 -4.78 -21.55 5.35
C LYS A 41 -4.08 -21.02 4.11
N THR A 42 -4.86 -20.49 3.16
CA THR A 42 -4.36 -19.95 1.89
C THR A 42 -5.05 -18.65 1.55
N ALA A 43 -4.45 -17.87 0.63
CA ALA A 43 -5.08 -16.68 0.10
C ALA A 43 -6.41 -16.99 -0.61
N ALA A 44 -6.53 -18.15 -1.26
CA ALA A 44 -7.74 -18.57 -1.94
C ALA A 44 -8.89 -18.86 -0.94
N GLU A 45 -8.61 -19.58 0.15
CA GLU A 45 -9.60 -19.84 1.21
C GLU A 45 -10.04 -18.52 1.88
N ALA A 46 -9.09 -17.61 2.14
CA ALA A 46 -9.41 -16.31 2.71
C ALA A 46 -10.32 -15.49 1.78
N LEU A 47 -10.00 -15.47 0.48
CA LEU A 47 -10.80 -14.76 -0.49
C LEU A 47 -12.20 -15.37 -0.65
N ALA A 48 -12.31 -16.69 -0.69
CA ALA A 48 -13.61 -17.38 -0.73
C ALA A 48 -14.47 -17.07 0.50
N ARG A 49 -13.86 -16.91 1.68
CA ARG A 49 -14.57 -16.53 2.91
C ARG A 49 -15.05 -15.08 2.87
N LEU A 50 -14.23 -14.16 2.32
CA LEU A 50 -14.53 -12.71 2.27
C LEU A 50 -15.44 -12.33 1.11
N ALA A 51 -15.42 -13.10 0.03
CA ALA A 51 -16.16 -12.83 -1.19
C ALA A 51 -16.68 -14.12 -1.83
N PRO A 52 -17.61 -14.82 -1.15
CA PRO A 52 -18.16 -16.07 -1.66
C PRO A 52 -18.84 -15.85 -3.00
N GLY A 53 -18.57 -16.77 -3.96
CA GLY A 53 -19.17 -16.75 -5.29
C GLY A 53 -18.57 -15.73 -6.27
N ASP A 54 -17.55 -14.97 -5.87
CA ASP A 54 -16.86 -14.06 -6.80
C ASP A 54 -15.72 -14.81 -7.52
N ASN A 55 -15.80 -14.88 -8.86
CA ASN A 55 -14.88 -15.63 -9.70
C ASN A 55 -13.96 -14.72 -10.54
N ASP A 56 -14.13 -13.40 -10.47
CA ASP A 56 -13.29 -12.42 -11.21
C ASP A 56 -12.01 -12.11 -10.42
N ILE A 57 -11.12 -13.12 -10.33
CA ILE A 57 -9.91 -13.08 -9.52
C ILE A 57 -8.69 -12.82 -10.40
N GLU A 58 -8.02 -11.69 -10.17
CA GLU A 58 -6.70 -11.43 -10.74
C GLU A 58 -5.61 -12.05 -9.83
N THR A 59 -4.68 -12.80 -10.42
CA THR A 59 -3.56 -13.41 -9.70
C THR A 59 -2.24 -12.79 -10.13
N ASP A 60 -1.44 -12.38 -9.14
CA ASP A 60 -0.06 -11.93 -9.32
C ASP A 60 0.90 -12.73 -8.46
N LEU A 61 2.08 -12.97 -8.98
CA LEU A 61 3.19 -13.62 -8.28
C LEU A 61 4.36 -12.64 -8.18
N PHE A 62 4.95 -12.57 -6.99
CA PHE A 62 6.09 -11.69 -6.73
C PHE A 62 7.21 -12.43 -5.99
N ARG A 63 8.44 -12.02 -6.27
CA ARG A 63 9.60 -12.19 -5.39
C ARG A 63 9.90 -10.86 -4.72
N VAL A 64 10.19 -10.87 -3.43
CA VAL A 64 10.36 -9.65 -2.63
C VAL A 64 11.58 -9.79 -1.74
N ARG A 65 12.48 -8.81 -1.81
CA ARG A 65 13.60 -8.66 -0.87
C ARG A 65 13.50 -7.31 -0.18
N TYR A 66 13.87 -7.28 1.09
CA TYR A 66 13.99 -6.06 1.86
C TYR A 66 15.45 -5.80 2.22
N ALA A 67 15.87 -4.55 2.22
CA ALA A 67 17.13 -4.20 2.83
C ALA A 67 16.99 -4.26 4.36
N SER A 68 17.96 -4.89 5.01
CA SER A 68 18.07 -4.91 6.48
C SER A 68 18.54 -3.56 7.02
N GLU A 69 19.37 -2.88 6.23
CA GLU A 69 19.93 -1.56 6.54
C GLU A 69 19.75 -0.63 5.35
N VAL A 70 19.29 0.58 5.60
CA VAL A 70 19.16 1.65 4.60
C VAL A 70 19.53 2.96 5.25
N LYS A 71 20.49 3.67 4.67
CA LYS A 71 20.78 5.04 5.06
C LYS A 71 19.69 5.95 4.51
N ALA A 72 18.97 6.63 5.40
CA ALA A 72 18.00 7.63 4.97
C ALA A 72 18.74 8.85 4.39
N PRO A 73 18.41 9.33 3.17
CA PRO A 73 19.01 10.53 2.60
C PRO A 73 18.60 11.80 3.35
N THR A 74 17.57 11.74 4.17
CA THR A 74 17.09 12.82 5.04
C THR A 74 16.67 12.22 6.38
N ASP A 75 17.21 12.78 7.46
CA ASP A 75 16.80 12.43 8.81
C ASP A 75 15.42 13.03 9.10
N VAL A 76 14.40 12.24 8.93
CA VAL A 76 13.05 12.55 9.43
C VAL A 76 12.93 11.89 10.80
N VAL A 77 12.98 12.71 11.86
CA VAL A 77 12.92 12.23 13.24
C VAL A 77 11.71 11.29 13.43
N GLY A 78 11.96 10.10 13.96
CA GLY A 78 10.93 9.10 14.22
C GLY A 78 10.43 8.35 12.99
N ALA A 79 11.01 8.57 11.81
CA ALA A 79 10.70 7.79 10.61
C ALA A 79 11.75 6.69 10.37
N ARG A 80 11.29 5.53 9.91
CA ARG A 80 12.12 4.41 9.46
C ARG A 80 12.17 4.39 7.94
N ALA A 81 13.38 4.32 7.39
CA ALA A 81 13.61 4.07 5.97
C ALA A 81 13.46 2.58 5.66
N ILE A 82 12.83 2.27 4.55
CA ILE A 82 12.61 0.92 4.04
C ILE A 82 12.99 0.95 2.56
N LEU A 83 13.83 0.01 2.12
CA LEU A 83 14.08 -0.24 0.72
C LEU A 83 13.62 -1.66 0.38
N ARG A 84 12.83 -1.78 -0.67
CA ARG A 84 12.25 -3.03 -1.13
C ARG A 84 12.51 -3.22 -2.62
N GLU A 85 13.09 -4.34 -2.98
CA GLU A 85 13.03 -4.87 -4.33
C GLU A 85 11.82 -5.79 -4.48
N ARG A 86 11.14 -5.68 -5.61
CA ARG A 86 10.04 -6.57 -5.96
C ARG A 86 10.09 -6.91 -7.44
N GLU A 87 10.07 -8.19 -7.75
CA GLU A 87 9.88 -8.71 -9.09
C GLU A 87 8.48 -9.28 -9.22
N ARG A 88 7.71 -8.79 -10.19
CA ARG A 88 6.43 -9.38 -10.55
C ARG A 88 6.69 -10.43 -11.63
N THR A 89 6.85 -11.70 -11.22
CA THR A 89 7.27 -12.79 -12.10
C THR A 89 6.25 -13.08 -13.20
N SER A 90 4.95 -12.85 -12.95
CA SER A 90 3.89 -13.01 -13.95
C SER A 90 3.93 -12.01 -15.11
N LYS A 91 4.69 -10.91 -15.01
CA LYS A 91 4.73 -9.83 -16.02
C LYS A 91 6.14 -9.30 -16.29
N ALA A 92 7.19 -10.01 -15.88
CA ALA A 92 8.60 -9.61 -16.04
C ALA A 92 8.81 -8.11 -15.67
N ARG A 93 8.39 -7.71 -14.48
CA ARG A 93 8.45 -6.31 -14.03
C ARG A 93 9.18 -6.24 -12.72
N HIS A 94 10.18 -5.38 -12.67
CA HIS A 94 11.00 -5.11 -11.49
C HIS A 94 10.64 -3.75 -10.91
N GLU A 95 10.67 -3.65 -9.58
CA GLU A 95 10.37 -2.43 -8.86
C GLU A 95 11.39 -2.26 -7.73
N LEU A 96 11.90 -1.05 -7.59
CA LEU A 96 12.67 -0.61 -6.43
C LEU A 96 11.86 0.48 -5.73
N THR A 97 11.45 0.23 -4.51
CA THR A 97 10.64 1.15 -3.71
C THR A 97 11.45 1.62 -2.51
N TYR A 98 11.61 2.93 -2.38
CA TYR A 98 12.03 3.57 -1.14
C TYR A 98 10.79 4.08 -0.39
N LYS A 99 10.69 3.78 0.91
CA LYS A 99 9.54 4.18 1.74
C LYS A 99 10.04 4.71 3.08
N LEU A 100 9.56 5.89 3.47
CA LEU A 100 9.61 6.38 4.84
C LEU A 100 8.33 5.98 5.55
N ARG A 101 8.44 5.51 6.80
CA ARG A 101 7.30 5.14 7.63
C ARG A 101 7.47 5.70 9.05
N SER A 102 6.41 6.31 9.59
CA SER A 102 6.39 6.92 10.93
C SER A 102 5.04 6.67 11.61
N ASN A 103 5.03 6.69 12.94
CA ASN A 103 3.79 6.70 13.73
C ASN A 103 3.16 8.10 13.83
N SER A 104 3.85 9.14 13.33
CA SER A 104 3.37 10.51 13.26
C SER A 104 3.31 10.97 11.80
N PRO A 105 2.47 11.97 11.46
CA PRO A 105 2.42 12.54 10.12
C PRO A 105 3.81 12.96 9.64
N LEU A 106 4.15 12.58 8.41
CA LEU A 106 5.43 12.92 7.82
C LEU A 106 5.44 14.38 7.33
N PRO A 107 6.50 15.16 7.63
CA PRO A 107 6.67 16.49 7.06
C PRO A 107 6.90 16.40 5.54
N SER A 108 6.85 17.55 4.86
CA SER A 108 7.31 17.63 3.47
C SER A 108 8.80 17.26 3.40
N VAL A 109 9.15 16.34 2.52
CA VAL A 109 10.53 15.85 2.34
C VAL A 109 11.03 16.27 0.97
N PRO A 110 12.03 17.16 0.88
CA PRO A 110 12.52 17.67 -0.41
C PRO A 110 12.98 16.57 -1.37
N SER A 111 13.55 15.47 -0.86
CA SER A 111 14.01 14.33 -1.66
C SER A 111 12.88 13.59 -2.40
N PHE A 112 11.61 13.91 -2.13
CA PHE A 112 10.46 13.38 -2.85
C PHE A 112 9.76 14.46 -3.70
N ALA A 113 10.33 15.67 -3.79
CA ALA A 113 9.77 16.75 -4.59
C ALA A 113 10.08 16.57 -6.08
N GLY A 114 9.09 16.84 -6.94
CA GLY A 114 9.23 16.72 -8.38
C GLY A 114 9.58 15.29 -8.84
N ALA A 115 10.56 15.16 -9.72
CA ALA A 115 11.04 13.88 -10.24
C ALA A 115 12.11 13.22 -9.34
N GLN A 116 12.31 13.71 -8.12
CA GLN A 116 13.32 13.17 -7.21
C GLN A 116 12.75 12.02 -6.39
N CYS A 117 13.52 10.95 -6.30
CA CYS A 117 13.20 9.77 -5.51
C CYS A 117 14.49 9.14 -5.01
N PRO A 118 14.61 8.79 -3.72
CA PRO A 118 15.81 8.11 -3.22
C PRO A 118 16.10 6.78 -3.90
N ALA A 119 15.10 6.10 -4.46
CA ALA A 119 15.28 4.86 -5.22
C ALA A 119 15.81 5.09 -6.65
N GLY A 120 15.89 6.33 -7.12
CA GLY A 120 16.36 6.71 -8.46
C GLY A 120 15.42 7.72 -9.13
N PRO A 121 15.82 8.26 -10.29
CA PRO A 121 15.00 9.25 -11.00
C PRO A 121 13.67 8.64 -11.48
N LEU A 122 12.59 9.40 -11.32
CA LEU A 122 11.24 9.02 -11.78
C LEU A 122 11.10 9.38 -13.26
N LEU A 123 11.54 8.51 -14.15
CA LEU A 123 11.58 8.72 -15.60
C LEU A 123 10.57 7.85 -16.36
N GLY A 124 10.08 6.79 -15.73
CA GLY A 124 9.17 5.84 -16.35
C GLY A 124 7.69 6.24 -16.19
N PRO A 125 6.81 5.84 -17.12
CA PRO A 125 5.39 6.17 -17.07
C PRO A 125 4.63 5.49 -15.92
N LYS A 126 5.28 4.59 -15.20
CA LYS A 126 4.72 3.86 -14.04
C LYS A 126 5.49 4.15 -12.76
N ASP A 127 6.48 5.03 -12.81
CA ASP A 127 7.14 5.50 -11.62
C ASP A 127 6.20 6.41 -10.84
N GLU A 128 6.19 6.27 -9.54
CA GLU A 128 5.20 6.98 -8.70
C GLU A 128 5.78 7.43 -7.37
N THR A 129 5.25 8.53 -6.86
CA THR A 129 5.34 8.92 -5.45
C THR A 129 3.97 8.74 -4.81
N LYS A 130 3.93 8.32 -3.54
CA LYS A 130 2.69 8.03 -2.86
C LYS A 130 2.76 8.35 -1.38
N ASP A 131 1.77 9.08 -0.89
CA ASP A 131 1.49 9.26 0.52
C ASP A 131 0.33 8.37 0.93
N GLU A 132 0.51 7.58 1.98
CA GLU A 132 -0.48 6.65 2.48
C GLU A 132 -0.56 6.67 4.01
N ILE A 133 -1.74 6.34 4.51
CA ILE A 133 -1.97 6.01 5.91
C ILE A 133 -2.16 4.48 5.98
N ASP A 134 -1.22 3.81 6.64
CA ASP A 134 -1.30 2.36 6.87
C ASP A 134 -2.17 2.10 8.12
N MET A 135 -3.34 1.47 7.94
CA MET A 135 -4.29 1.09 8.99
C MET A 135 -4.19 -0.41 9.26
N SER A 136 -3.45 -0.82 10.28
CA SER A 136 -3.21 -2.23 10.61
C SER A 136 -4.09 -2.70 11.75
N PHE A 137 -4.98 -3.67 11.49
CA PHE A 137 -5.80 -4.31 12.51
C PHE A 137 -5.01 -5.44 13.18
N THR A 138 -4.81 -5.31 14.49
CA THR A 138 -4.13 -6.30 15.34
C THR A 138 -5.11 -7.03 16.27
N GLY A 139 -6.41 -6.83 16.05
CA GLY A 139 -7.53 -7.39 16.79
C GLY A 139 -8.84 -6.75 16.39
N ALA A 140 -9.87 -6.90 17.22
CA ALA A 140 -11.19 -6.27 17.04
C ALA A 140 -11.19 -4.77 17.40
N ALA A 141 -10.16 -4.29 18.10
CA ALA A 141 -10.00 -2.88 18.48
C ALA A 141 -9.71 -1.98 17.27
N ASP A 142 -9.51 -0.69 17.53
CA ASP A 142 -9.14 0.27 16.50
C ASP A 142 -7.77 -0.09 15.89
N PRO A 143 -7.58 0.18 14.57
CA PRO A 143 -6.34 -0.15 13.91
C PRO A 143 -5.19 0.75 14.39
N VAL A 144 -3.99 0.19 14.39
CA VAL A 144 -2.76 0.97 14.54
C VAL A 144 -2.56 1.78 13.26
N ARG A 145 -2.36 3.08 13.41
CA ARG A 145 -2.05 4.00 12.30
C ARG A 145 -0.56 4.18 12.15
N ALA A 146 -0.09 4.17 10.91
CA ALA A 146 1.23 4.66 10.55
C ALA A 146 1.11 5.50 9.27
N PHE A 147 2.00 6.48 9.13
CA PHE A 147 2.07 7.35 7.97
C PHE A 147 3.26 6.95 7.13
N SER A 148 3.08 6.91 5.83
CA SER A 148 4.15 6.53 4.92
C SER A 148 4.20 7.40 3.69
N ARG A 149 5.41 7.69 3.23
CA ARG A 149 5.69 8.29 1.94
C ARG A 149 6.62 7.37 1.20
N SER A 150 6.27 7.02 -0.01
CA SER A 150 7.07 6.13 -0.85
C SER A 150 7.28 6.69 -2.24
N CYS A 151 8.37 6.28 -2.87
CA CYS A 151 8.55 6.41 -4.30
C CYS A 151 9.04 5.09 -4.88
N THR A 152 8.61 4.77 -6.09
CA THR A 152 8.88 3.52 -6.76
C THR A 152 9.40 3.77 -8.16
N VAL A 153 10.56 3.22 -8.47
CA VAL A 153 11.12 3.15 -9.82
C VAL A 153 10.86 1.77 -10.40
N GLN A 154 10.47 1.70 -11.66
CA GLN A 154 10.07 0.46 -12.33
C GLN A 154 10.85 0.22 -13.61
N SER A 155 11.11 -1.07 -13.91
CA SER A 155 11.75 -1.50 -15.14
C SER A 155 11.13 -2.82 -15.63
N THR A 156 11.16 -3.05 -16.93
CA THR A 156 10.72 -4.31 -17.56
C THR A 156 11.89 -5.17 -18.04
N SER A 157 13.11 -4.64 -18.02
CA SER A 157 14.29 -5.34 -18.56
C SER A 157 15.22 -5.94 -17.49
N ALA A 158 15.41 -5.20 -16.39
CA ALA A 158 16.28 -5.60 -15.30
C ALA A 158 15.85 -4.88 -14.00
N PRO A 159 16.24 -5.37 -12.82
CA PRO A 159 16.05 -4.65 -11.58
C PRO A 159 16.67 -3.25 -11.66
N PRO A 160 15.96 -2.20 -11.21
CA PRO A 160 16.53 -0.86 -11.10
C PRO A 160 17.80 -0.89 -10.21
N PRO A 161 18.88 -0.19 -10.58
CA PRO A 161 20.09 -0.14 -9.77
C PRO A 161 19.81 0.53 -8.42
N VAL A 162 20.37 -0.03 -7.36
CA VAL A 162 20.28 0.57 -6.02
C VAL A 162 21.25 1.76 -5.94
N PRO A 163 20.77 2.97 -5.65
CA PRO A 163 21.63 4.13 -5.52
C PRO A 163 22.64 3.97 -4.36
N GLU A 164 23.93 4.24 -4.62
CA GLU A 164 25.00 4.11 -3.64
C GLU A 164 24.77 4.98 -2.40
N ALA A 165 24.14 6.15 -2.57
CA ALA A 165 23.82 7.06 -1.47
C ALA A 165 22.96 6.42 -0.37
N LEU A 166 22.17 5.38 -0.70
CA LEU A 166 21.35 4.64 0.26
C LEU A 166 22.17 3.68 1.12
N GLN A 167 23.41 3.34 0.72
CA GLN A 167 24.27 2.38 1.41
C GLN A 167 23.49 1.13 1.85
N ALA A 168 22.55 0.70 1.00
CA ALA A 168 21.59 -0.34 1.35
C ALA A 168 22.25 -1.71 1.35
N ARG A 169 21.95 -2.49 2.37
CA ARG A 169 22.35 -3.90 2.47
C ARG A 169 21.08 -4.74 2.46
N PHE A 170 20.88 -5.49 1.39
CA PHE A 170 19.75 -6.42 1.31
C PHE A 170 19.96 -7.65 2.18
N ALA A 171 18.90 -8.10 2.83
CA ALA A 171 18.87 -9.39 3.51
C ALA A 171 19.18 -10.51 2.51
N ALA A 172 19.89 -11.53 2.97
CA ALA A 172 20.24 -12.70 2.14
C ALA A 172 19.01 -13.52 1.74
N CYS A 173 17.90 -13.36 2.43
CA CYS A 173 16.67 -14.11 2.23
C CYS A 173 15.68 -13.37 1.34
N GLU A 174 14.83 -14.14 0.68
CA GLU A 174 13.77 -13.67 -0.19
C GLU A 174 12.43 -14.24 0.27
N SER A 175 11.38 -13.46 0.09
CA SER A 175 10.00 -13.90 0.27
C SER A 175 9.32 -14.04 -1.09
N THR A 176 8.42 -15.01 -1.23
CA THR A 176 7.53 -15.06 -2.38
C THR A 176 6.13 -14.69 -1.95
N THR A 177 5.41 -14.00 -2.83
CA THR A 177 4.04 -13.55 -2.54
C THR A 177 3.12 -13.95 -3.68
N ARG A 178 2.01 -14.61 -3.33
CA ARG A 178 0.87 -14.80 -4.21
C ARG A 178 -0.22 -13.81 -3.81
N ARG A 179 -0.59 -12.91 -4.71
CA ARG A 179 -1.65 -11.93 -4.49
C ARG A 179 -2.87 -12.29 -5.33
N LEU A 180 -4.02 -12.37 -4.68
CA LEU A 180 -5.32 -12.50 -5.30
C LEU A 180 -6.07 -11.17 -5.12
N GLY A 181 -6.66 -10.65 -6.19
CA GLY A 181 -7.37 -9.37 -6.18
C GLY A 181 -8.75 -9.46 -6.80
N LEU A 182 -9.71 -8.75 -6.21
CA LEU A 182 -11.07 -8.58 -6.71
C LEU A 182 -11.31 -7.12 -7.06
N LYS A 183 -11.43 -6.81 -8.36
CA LYS A 183 -11.68 -5.44 -8.84
C LYS A 183 -13.05 -4.93 -8.44
N ARG A 184 -14.07 -5.78 -8.52
CA ARG A 184 -15.47 -5.41 -8.26
C ARG A 184 -15.78 -5.13 -6.79
N ARG A 185 -14.95 -5.59 -5.85
CA ARG A 185 -15.16 -5.37 -4.41
C ARG A 185 -14.20 -4.34 -3.82
N GLY A 186 -14.07 -3.19 -4.48
CA GLY A 186 -13.30 -2.06 -3.94
C GLY A 186 -11.81 -2.37 -3.76
N ASN A 187 -11.22 -3.09 -4.72
CA ASN A 187 -9.80 -3.48 -4.69
C ASN A 187 -9.42 -4.34 -3.47
N LEU A 188 -10.33 -5.21 -3.00
CA LEU A 188 -9.98 -6.21 -1.99
C LEU A 188 -8.85 -7.09 -2.54
N ARG A 189 -7.78 -7.23 -1.75
CA ARG A 189 -6.61 -8.05 -2.05
C ARG A 189 -6.35 -9.00 -0.91
N VAL A 190 -5.98 -10.23 -1.24
CA VAL A 190 -5.44 -11.19 -0.27
C VAL A 190 -4.08 -11.63 -0.76
N GLU A 191 -3.08 -11.47 0.09
CA GLU A 191 -1.70 -11.86 -0.18
C GLU A 191 -1.31 -13.03 0.72
N GLU A 192 -0.75 -14.08 0.13
CA GLU A 192 -0.11 -15.20 0.82
C GLU A 192 1.40 -15.03 0.67
N TRP A 193 2.08 -14.85 1.77
CA TRP A 193 3.52 -14.63 1.85
C TRP A 193 4.19 -15.90 2.35
N ARG A 194 5.07 -16.44 1.52
CA ARG A 194 6.01 -17.49 1.92
C ARG A 194 7.30 -16.81 2.35
N LEU A 195 7.49 -16.77 3.65
CA LEU A 195 8.59 -16.09 4.31
C LEU A 195 9.81 -17.01 4.42
N PRO A 196 11.01 -16.45 4.68
CA PRO A 196 12.18 -17.24 4.99
C PRO A 196 11.92 -18.24 6.13
N GLY A 197 12.56 -19.40 6.08
CA GLY A 197 12.34 -20.47 7.05
C GLY A 197 11.02 -21.25 6.87
N GLY A 198 10.32 -21.08 5.73
CA GLY A 198 9.08 -21.81 5.42
C GLY A 198 7.84 -21.33 6.15
N ARG A 199 7.94 -20.22 6.89
CA ARG A 199 6.79 -19.59 7.55
C ARG A 199 5.83 -19.01 6.50
N ILE A 200 4.54 -18.97 6.84
CA ILE A 200 3.51 -18.36 5.99
C ILE A 200 2.83 -17.23 6.77
N ALA A 201 2.59 -16.12 6.10
CA ALA A 201 1.70 -15.07 6.59
C ALA A 201 0.67 -14.75 5.50
N ILE A 202 -0.55 -14.47 5.90
CA ILE A 202 -1.61 -14.06 5.00
C ILE A 202 -2.06 -12.64 5.39
N GLU A 203 -2.34 -11.81 4.40
CA GLU A 203 -2.87 -10.47 4.60
C GLU A 203 -4.10 -10.28 3.73
N ALA A 204 -5.17 -9.76 4.33
CA ALA A 204 -6.29 -9.18 3.59
C ALA A 204 -6.20 -7.66 3.69
N SER A 205 -6.23 -6.97 2.54
CA SER A 205 -6.11 -5.52 2.48
C SER A 205 -7.04 -4.87 1.46
N ARG A 206 -7.31 -3.58 1.67
CA ARG A 206 -8.06 -2.72 0.76
C ARG A 206 -7.53 -1.30 0.83
N THR A 207 -7.36 -0.66 -0.33
CA THR A 207 -7.04 0.77 -0.41
C THR A 207 -8.33 1.57 -0.57
N GLY A 208 -8.43 2.67 0.15
CA GLY A 208 -9.60 3.57 0.11
C GLY A 208 -9.33 4.91 0.79
N PRO A 209 -10.31 5.81 0.85
CA PRO A 209 -10.16 7.10 1.54
C PRO A 209 -10.02 6.90 3.05
N ASP A 210 -9.22 7.76 3.71
CA ASP A 210 -9.14 7.81 5.18
C ASP A 210 -10.40 8.47 5.75
N THR A 211 -11.45 7.67 5.90
CA THR A 211 -12.73 8.13 6.45
C THR A 211 -13.33 7.10 7.41
N PRO A 212 -14.13 7.56 8.40
CA PRO A 212 -14.85 6.65 9.30
C PRO A 212 -15.75 5.65 8.56
N LYS A 213 -16.32 6.06 7.41
CA LYS A 213 -17.16 5.19 6.56
C LYS A 213 -16.34 4.05 5.96
N ALA A 214 -15.16 4.34 5.39
CA ALA A 214 -14.29 3.33 4.81
C ALA A 214 -13.72 2.38 5.87
N LEU A 215 -13.33 2.92 7.03
CA LEU A 215 -12.88 2.13 8.19
C LEU A 215 -13.96 1.16 8.67
N LYS A 216 -15.20 1.65 8.85
CA LYS A 216 -16.34 0.83 9.28
C LYS A 216 -16.67 -0.25 8.25
N ALA A 217 -16.61 0.08 6.96
CA ALA A 217 -16.84 -0.88 5.88
C ALA A 217 -15.78 -1.99 5.89
N PHE A 218 -14.49 -1.66 6.00
CA PHE A 218 -13.43 -2.67 6.08
C PHE A 218 -13.57 -3.55 7.32
N ARG A 219 -13.91 -2.97 8.48
CA ARG A 219 -14.15 -3.74 9.71
C ARG A 219 -15.25 -4.78 9.50
N ARG A 220 -16.43 -4.37 9.04
CA ARG A 220 -17.59 -5.24 8.80
C ARG A 220 -17.33 -6.31 7.73
N GLU A 221 -16.65 -5.93 6.63
CA GLU A 221 -16.54 -6.77 5.44
C GLU A 221 -15.31 -7.68 5.44
N VAL A 222 -14.28 -7.34 6.25
CA VAL A 222 -13.02 -8.07 6.27
C VAL A 222 -12.65 -8.53 7.68
N VAL A 223 -12.58 -7.59 8.65
CA VAL A 223 -12.09 -7.92 10.00
C VAL A 223 -13.05 -8.87 10.71
N GLU A 224 -14.32 -8.51 10.83
CA GLU A 224 -15.34 -9.32 11.53
C GLU A 224 -15.45 -10.74 10.96
N PRO A 225 -15.59 -10.94 9.63
CA PRO A 225 -15.65 -12.29 9.07
C PRO A 225 -14.41 -13.12 9.37
N LEU A 226 -13.22 -12.54 9.50
CA LEU A 226 -11.99 -13.25 9.78
C LEU A 226 -11.75 -13.52 11.27
N THR A 227 -12.23 -12.64 12.16
CA THR A 227 -11.94 -12.69 13.61
C THR A 227 -13.04 -13.33 14.44
N THR A 228 -14.16 -13.73 13.83
CA THR A 228 -15.29 -14.37 14.53
C THR A 228 -15.49 -15.83 14.14
N GLY A 229 -16.13 -16.59 15.02
CA GLY A 229 -16.45 -18.00 14.79
C GLY A 229 -15.34 -18.97 15.19
N SER A 230 -15.59 -20.27 14.96
CA SER A 230 -14.70 -21.36 15.38
C SER A 230 -13.35 -21.41 14.67
N ASN A 231 -13.29 -20.85 13.45
CA ASN A 231 -12.04 -20.73 12.67
C ASN A 231 -11.62 -19.27 12.55
N ALA A 232 -11.60 -18.54 13.68
CA ALA A 232 -11.13 -17.17 13.76
C ALA A 232 -9.60 -17.09 13.61
N ILE A 233 -9.12 -16.03 12.98
CA ILE A 233 -7.69 -15.73 12.92
C ILE A 233 -7.20 -15.13 14.24
N ARG A 234 -5.88 -15.25 14.48
CA ARG A 234 -5.14 -14.45 15.45
C ARG A 234 -4.33 -13.41 14.71
N PRO A 235 -4.73 -12.12 14.74
CA PRO A 235 -4.05 -11.09 13.99
C PRO A 235 -2.60 -10.88 14.46
N LEU A 236 -1.70 -10.65 13.48
CA LEU A 236 -0.30 -10.32 13.73
C LEU A 236 -0.13 -8.80 13.85
N SER A 237 0.70 -8.37 14.80
CA SER A 237 1.13 -6.97 14.96
C SER A 237 2.31 -6.59 14.07
N ARG A 238 3.10 -7.55 13.59
CA ARG A 238 4.29 -7.32 12.75
C ARG A 238 3.89 -6.87 11.35
N SER A 239 4.64 -5.92 10.79
CA SER A 239 4.45 -5.47 9.40
C SER A 239 5.02 -6.48 8.40
N LYS A 240 4.61 -6.38 7.12
CA LYS A 240 5.21 -7.17 6.02
C LYS A 240 6.73 -7.00 5.92
N THR A 241 7.21 -5.77 6.14
CA THR A 241 8.64 -5.48 6.13
C THR A 241 9.37 -6.26 7.23
N ASP A 242 8.84 -6.23 8.46
CA ASP A 242 9.47 -6.91 9.60
C ASP A 242 9.43 -8.44 9.43
N LEU A 243 8.37 -8.96 8.81
CA LEU A 243 8.26 -10.38 8.51
C LEU A 243 9.19 -10.80 7.37
N GLY A 244 9.28 -9.99 6.30
CA GLY A 244 10.04 -10.31 5.10
C GLY A 244 11.56 -10.04 5.21
N SER A 245 11.98 -9.18 6.14
CA SER A 245 13.42 -8.94 6.42
C SER A 245 14.00 -9.89 7.48
N ASP A 246 13.15 -10.64 8.18
CA ASP A 246 13.54 -11.62 9.20
C ASP A 246 13.92 -12.94 8.53
N CYS A 247 15.22 -13.17 8.34
CA CYS A 247 15.74 -14.35 7.67
C CYS A 247 15.69 -15.63 8.53
N GLY A 248 15.15 -15.58 9.75
CA GLY A 248 14.96 -16.77 10.59
C GLY A 248 16.27 -17.38 11.07
N THR A 249 17.23 -16.53 11.49
CA THR A 249 18.48 -16.95 12.17
C THR A 249 18.22 -17.36 13.59
#